data_d1661d58e30a1ad27ada664c06c4cc8f
#
_entry.id   d1661d58e30a1ad27ada664c06c4cc8f
#
_cell.length_a   1.000
_cell.length_b   1.000
_cell.length_c   1.000
_cell.angle_alpha   90.00
_cell.angle_beta   90.00
_cell.angle_gamma   90.00
#
_symmetry.space_group_name_H-M   'P 1'
#
loop_
_entity.id
_entity.type
_entity.pdbx_description
1 polymer ?
#
loop_
_entity_poly.entity_id
_entity_poly.type
_entity_poly.pdbx_seq_one_letter_code
_entity_poly.pdbx_strand_id
1 'polypeptide(L)'
;MYKRQIWNAEITEGTTWCSFSSNDLTLSSKSGEIKDGLNVLYVYYNSNTGKEQRVAKISLQFADQEAKVFDLVQLSESQQNLPAFNLWAEVPDFKENANYQYVTHYALLNNKTIRNYSICFDKTKKAALWVAYPIHNAYLKGSGERTDRWAFDPIIPQSYQADCTLRSYGGSYDRGHQLPSADRLGTDEMNAQTFYMSNMTPQLNRLNQDMWAKLETKVRANNCSDTLYVVTGAYFG
;
A
#
# COMPACT_ATOMS: atom_id res chain seq x y z
N MET A 1 10.45 33.42 -16.86
CA MET A 1 9.33 33.44 -15.91
C MET A 1 8.68 32.07 -15.99
N TYR A 2 8.94 31.17 -15.04
CA TYR A 2 8.32 29.83 -15.04
C TYR A 2 6.82 30.02 -14.73
N LYS A 3 5.92 29.60 -15.65
CA LYS A 3 4.48 29.54 -15.38
C LYS A 3 4.28 28.52 -14.26
N ARG A 4 3.66 28.93 -13.16
CA ARG A 4 3.20 28.01 -12.11
C ARG A 4 2.27 26.99 -12.76
N GLN A 5 2.60 25.70 -12.61
CA GLN A 5 1.74 24.64 -13.10
C GLN A 5 0.62 24.41 -12.09
N ILE A 6 -0.60 24.43 -12.57
CA ILE A 6 -1.81 24.22 -11.76
C ILE A 6 -2.36 22.84 -12.07
N TRP A 7 -2.88 22.16 -11.06
CA TRP A 7 -3.68 20.97 -11.23
C TRP A 7 -5.14 21.24 -10.83
N ASN A 8 -6.06 20.56 -11.53
CA ASN A 8 -7.48 20.56 -11.22
C ASN A 8 -7.94 19.14 -11.03
N ALA A 9 -8.74 18.88 -10.00
CA ALA A 9 -9.35 17.59 -9.73
C ALA A 9 -10.86 17.75 -9.62
N GLU A 10 -11.61 16.82 -10.19
CA GLU A 10 -13.06 16.79 -10.15
C GLU A 10 -13.55 15.35 -9.92
N ILE A 11 -14.51 15.18 -9.02
CA ILE A 11 -15.26 13.94 -8.86
C ILE A 11 -16.44 14.00 -9.85
N THR A 12 -16.32 13.27 -10.95
CA THR A 12 -17.31 13.27 -12.04
C THR A 12 -18.44 12.27 -11.82
N GLU A 13 -18.19 11.23 -11.02
CA GLU A 13 -19.18 10.26 -10.57
C GLU A 13 -18.94 9.92 -9.10
N GLY A 14 -20.02 9.66 -8.34
CA GLY A 14 -19.92 9.29 -6.92
C GLY A 14 -19.91 10.48 -5.95
N THR A 15 -20.32 11.65 -6.36
CA THR A 15 -20.36 12.90 -5.57
C THR A 15 -21.26 12.84 -4.32
N THR A 16 -22.16 11.85 -4.23
CA THR A 16 -23.03 11.66 -3.07
C THR A 16 -22.36 10.98 -1.89
N TRP A 17 -21.19 10.39 -2.10
CA TRP A 17 -20.49 9.62 -1.07
C TRP A 17 -18.98 9.85 -1.04
N CYS A 18 -18.46 10.63 -1.99
CA CYS A 18 -17.05 10.91 -2.18
C CYS A 18 -16.85 12.43 -2.27
N SER A 19 -15.80 12.97 -1.64
CA SER A 19 -15.54 14.41 -1.55
C SER A 19 -14.04 14.69 -1.41
N PHE A 20 -13.61 15.92 -1.72
CA PHE A 20 -12.26 16.39 -1.43
C PHE A 20 -12.10 17.08 -0.07
N SER A 21 -13.13 17.00 0.78
CA SER A 21 -13.11 17.57 2.13
C SER A 21 -13.69 16.60 3.16
N SER A 22 -13.06 16.49 4.31
CA SER A 22 -13.58 15.73 5.45
C SER A 22 -14.77 16.42 6.13
N ASN A 23 -14.88 17.74 5.97
CA ASN A 23 -15.87 18.58 6.64
C ASN A 23 -17.01 19.02 5.73
N ASP A 24 -16.84 18.84 4.42
CA ASP A 24 -17.82 19.18 3.40
C ASP A 24 -17.90 18.09 2.35
N LEU A 25 -18.89 17.20 2.51
CA LEU A 25 -19.10 16.07 1.63
C LEU A 25 -19.66 16.45 0.25
N THR A 26 -19.95 17.73 0.02
CA THR A 26 -20.42 18.24 -1.28
C THR A 26 -19.28 18.77 -2.15
N LEU A 27 -18.06 18.89 -1.60
CA LEU A 27 -16.93 19.43 -2.34
C LEU A 27 -16.40 18.40 -3.36
N SER A 28 -16.87 18.53 -4.60
CA SER A 28 -16.53 17.64 -5.72
C SER A 28 -15.44 18.17 -6.65
N SER A 29 -14.95 19.41 -6.42
CA SER A 29 -13.85 20.00 -7.21
C SER A 29 -12.78 20.59 -6.30
N LYS A 30 -11.51 20.50 -6.73
CA LYS A 30 -10.37 21.07 -6.02
C LYS A 30 -9.26 21.40 -7.01
N SER A 31 -8.54 22.47 -6.75
CA SER A 31 -7.38 22.86 -7.55
C SER A 31 -6.21 23.23 -6.63
N GLY A 32 -5.02 23.25 -7.18
CA GLY A 32 -3.82 23.66 -6.47
C GLY A 32 -2.63 23.88 -7.38
N GLU A 33 -1.54 24.36 -6.82
CA GLU A 33 -0.27 24.52 -7.51
C GLU A 33 0.56 23.24 -7.36
N ILE A 34 1.29 22.85 -8.42
CA ILE A 34 2.27 21.77 -8.34
C ILE A 34 3.48 22.31 -7.58
N LYS A 35 3.83 21.62 -6.50
CA LYS A 35 5.01 21.89 -5.68
C LYS A 35 6.09 20.86 -6.00
N ASP A 36 7.34 21.26 -5.85
CA ASP A 36 8.45 20.30 -5.91
C ASP A 36 8.26 19.18 -4.87
N GLY A 37 8.50 17.96 -5.28
CA GLY A 37 8.31 16.76 -4.46
C GLY A 37 6.91 16.14 -4.58
N LEU A 38 6.46 15.50 -3.49
CA LEU A 38 5.19 14.78 -3.46
C LEU A 38 3.99 15.74 -3.35
N ASN A 39 3.08 15.65 -4.31
CA ASN A 39 1.79 16.34 -4.26
C ASN A 39 0.71 15.31 -3.88
N VAL A 40 -0.05 15.57 -2.82
CA VAL A 40 -1.06 14.64 -2.29
C VAL A 40 -2.44 15.25 -2.41
N LEU A 41 -3.34 14.51 -3.05
CA LEU A 41 -4.77 14.82 -3.09
C LEU A 41 -5.52 13.83 -2.19
N TYR A 42 -6.14 14.33 -1.13
CA TYR A 42 -6.97 13.53 -0.25
C TYR A 42 -8.38 13.42 -0.80
N VAL A 43 -8.89 12.20 -0.81
CA VAL A 43 -10.27 11.88 -1.16
C VAL A 43 -10.93 11.25 0.06
N TYR A 44 -12.03 11.82 0.50
CA TYR A 44 -12.82 11.37 1.64
C TYR A 44 -14.08 10.69 1.14
N TYR A 45 -14.55 9.66 1.82
CA TYR A 45 -15.72 8.92 1.42
C TYR A 45 -16.48 8.34 2.61
N ASN A 46 -17.79 8.20 2.48
CA ASN A 46 -18.64 7.51 3.45
C ASN A 46 -18.56 6.00 3.24
N SER A 47 -18.78 5.23 4.31
CA SER A 47 -18.88 3.76 4.22
C SER A 47 -19.99 3.36 3.25
N ASN A 48 -19.73 2.33 2.44
CA ASN A 48 -20.77 1.72 1.61
C ASN A 48 -21.56 0.69 2.44
N THR A 49 -22.72 1.08 2.90
CA THR A 49 -23.67 0.19 3.62
C THR A 49 -24.64 -0.53 2.68
N GLY A 50 -24.49 -0.34 1.37
CA GLY A 50 -25.30 -0.97 0.34
C GLY A 50 -24.88 -2.41 0.05
N LYS A 51 -25.75 -3.12 -0.70
CA LYS A 51 -25.52 -4.51 -1.12
C LYS A 51 -24.63 -4.62 -2.37
N GLU A 52 -24.46 -3.51 -3.11
CA GLU A 52 -23.68 -3.46 -4.34
C GLU A 52 -22.41 -2.64 -4.16
N GLN A 53 -21.36 -3.02 -4.86
CA GLN A 53 -20.19 -2.15 -4.97
C GLN A 53 -20.57 -0.83 -5.66
N ARG A 54 -19.83 0.22 -5.36
CA ARG A 54 -20.01 1.51 -6.03
C ARG A 54 -18.67 2.05 -6.51
N VAL A 55 -18.72 2.88 -7.55
CA VAL A 55 -17.55 3.47 -8.18
C VAL A 55 -17.69 4.99 -8.17
N ALA A 56 -16.63 5.68 -7.78
CA ALA A 56 -16.48 7.12 -8.06
C ALA A 56 -15.41 7.30 -9.13
N LYS A 57 -15.61 8.25 -10.01
CA LYS A 57 -14.60 8.65 -11.00
C LYS A 57 -14.02 10.00 -10.62
N ILE A 58 -12.70 10.07 -10.60
CA ILE A 58 -11.94 11.25 -10.26
C ILE A 58 -11.13 11.64 -11.49
N SER A 59 -11.45 12.77 -12.06
CA SER A 59 -10.70 13.39 -13.15
C SER A 59 -9.61 14.27 -12.57
N LEU A 60 -8.37 14.10 -13.01
CA LEU A 60 -7.24 14.92 -12.59
C LEU A 60 -6.54 15.48 -13.83
N GLN A 61 -6.47 16.78 -13.92
CA GLN A 61 -5.84 17.52 -15.02
C GLN A 61 -4.64 18.32 -14.49
N PHE A 62 -3.52 18.23 -15.20
CA PHE A 62 -2.30 19.00 -14.91
C PHE A 62 -2.05 20.00 -16.02
N ALA A 63 -2.13 21.30 -15.69
CA ALA A 63 -1.93 22.38 -16.65
C ALA A 63 -2.75 22.18 -17.94
N ASP A 64 -2.07 22.15 -19.08
CA ASP A 64 -2.68 22.00 -20.41
C ASP A 64 -2.68 20.53 -20.89
N GLN A 65 -2.39 19.56 -20.01
CA GLN A 65 -2.40 18.14 -20.37
C GLN A 65 -3.82 17.57 -20.38
N GLU A 66 -4.00 16.48 -21.10
CA GLU A 66 -5.25 15.73 -21.10
C GLU A 66 -5.55 15.20 -19.67
N ALA A 67 -6.81 15.31 -19.28
CA ALA A 67 -7.24 14.83 -17.97
C ALA A 67 -7.13 13.30 -17.86
N LYS A 68 -6.63 12.82 -16.74
CA LYS A 68 -6.61 11.38 -16.41
C LYS A 68 -7.74 11.08 -15.45
N VAL A 69 -8.48 10.00 -15.72
CA VAL A 69 -9.58 9.54 -14.89
C VAL A 69 -9.13 8.34 -14.08
N PHE A 70 -9.43 8.36 -12.78
CA PHE A 70 -9.14 7.29 -11.83
C PHE A 70 -10.46 6.79 -11.24
N ASP A 71 -10.61 5.48 -11.17
CA ASP A 71 -11.75 4.83 -10.52
C ASP A 71 -11.44 4.56 -9.05
N LEU A 72 -12.29 5.08 -8.16
CA LEU A 72 -12.31 4.70 -6.74
C LEU A 72 -13.46 3.71 -6.54
N VAL A 73 -13.12 2.43 -6.39
CA VAL A 73 -14.10 1.36 -6.17
C VAL A 73 -14.27 1.15 -4.67
N GLN A 74 -15.53 1.17 -4.20
CA GLN A 74 -15.87 0.81 -2.84
C GLN A 74 -16.79 -0.40 -2.83
N LEU A 75 -16.32 -1.48 -2.24
CA LEU A 75 -17.06 -2.73 -2.11
C LEU A 75 -18.33 -2.54 -1.29
N SER A 76 -19.33 -3.40 -1.51
CA SER A 76 -20.54 -3.47 -0.68
C SER A 76 -20.24 -3.88 0.76
N GLU A 77 -21.15 -3.63 1.69
CA GLU A 77 -20.98 -4.06 3.09
C GLU A 77 -20.74 -5.57 3.19
N SER A 78 -21.48 -6.37 2.41
CA SER A 78 -21.30 -7.82 2.36
C SER A 78 -19.96 -8.25 1.76
N GLN A 79 -19.39 -7.46 0.84
CA GLN A 79 -18.08 -7.70 0.25
C GLN A 79 -16.94 -7.14 1.11
N GLN A 80 -17.21 -6.10 1.91
CA GLN A 80 -16.25 -5.60 2.92
C GLN A 80 -16.13 -6.59 4.09
N ASN A 81 -17.18 -7.33 4.38
CA ASN A 81 -17.22 -8.38 5.40
C ASN A 81 -16.72 -9.75 4.89
N LEU A 82 -16.72 -9.96 3.57
CA LEU A 82 -15.95 -11.03 2.96
C LEU A 82 -14.54 -10.46 2.78
N PRO A 83 -13.53 -10.99 3.47
CA PRO A 83 -12.19 -10.49 3.26
C PRO A 83 -11.86 -10.63 1.77
N ALA A 84 -11.62 -9.51 1.10
CA ALA A 84 -11.09 -9.46 -0.27
C ALA A 84 -9.78 -10.28 -0.39
N PHE A 85 -9.27 -10.73 0.72
CA PHE A 85 -8.11 -11.58 0.93
C PHE A 85 -8.30 -13.01 0.41
N ASN A 86 -9.52 -13.57 0.43
CA ASN A 86 -9.77 -14.94 -0.03
C ASN A 86 -9.68 -15.12 -1.56
N LEU A 87 -9.42 -14.04 -2.29
CA LEU A 87 -9.20 -14.10 -3.75
C LEU A 87 -7.78 -14.54 -4.14
N TRP A 88 -6.85 -14.60 -3.17
CA TRP A 88 -5.45 -14.91 -3.41
C TRP A 88 -5.06 -16.17 -2.66
N ALA A 89 -4.48 -17.14 -3.38
CA ALA A 89 -4.23 -18.49 -2.89
C ALA A 89 -3.30 -18.55 -1.65
N GLU A 90 -2.42 -17.56 -1.51
CA GLU A 90 -1.44 -17.53 -0.42
C GLU A 90 -1.92 -16.78 0.83
N VAL A 91 -3.04 -16.09 0.75
CA VAL A 91 -3.51 -15.31 1.90
C VAL A 91 -4.04 -16.23 2.98
N PRO A 92 -3.52 -16.14 4.22
CA PRO A 92 -4.03 -16.93 5.34
C PRO A 92 -5.49 -16.63 5.66
N ASP A 93 -6.14 -17.60 6.29
CA ASP A 93 -7.54 -17.47 6.72
C ASP A 93 -7.75 -16.22 7.58
N PHE A 94 -8.87 -15.56 7.33
CA PHE A 94 -9.31 -14.44 8.13
C PHE A 94 -9.64 -14.90 9.56
N LYS A 95 -9.14 -14.13 10.54
CA LYS A 95 -9.51 -14.28 11.94
C LYS A 95 -10.13 -12.98 12.43
N GLU A 96 -11.36 -13.04 12.88
CA GLU A 96 -12.01 -11.91 13.50
C GLU A 96 -11.31 -11.56 14.83
N ASN A 97 -10.77 -10.36 14.91
CA ASN A 97 -10.14 -9.82 16.11
C ASN A 97 -10.16 -8.30 16.04
N ALA A 98 -10.67 -7.64 17.07
CA ALA A 98 -10.77 -6.19 17.14
C ALA A 98 -9.42 -5.46 17.01
N ASN A 99 -8.31 -6.14 17.32
CA ASN A 99 -6.96 -5.59 17.20
C ASN A 99 -6.34 -5.80 15.83
N TYR A 100 -6.93 -6.64 14.97
CA TYR A 100 -6.39 -6.89 13.64
C TYR A 100 -6.97 -5.92 12.61
N GLN A 101 -6.11 -5.50 11.72
CA GLN A 101 -6.49 -4.72 10.55
C GLN A 101 -5.91 -5.42 9.32
N TYR A 102 -6.79 -5.77 8.39
CA TYR A 102 -6.40 -6.37 7.12
C TYR A 102 -6.29 -5.28 6.08
N VAL A 103 -5.16 -5.21 5.40
CA VAL A 103 -4.85 -4.18 4.42
C VAL A 103 -4.27 -4.82 3.18
N THR A 104 -4.71 -4.36 2.01
CA THR A 104 -4.09 -4.70 0.72
C THR A 104 -3.56 -3.42 0.08
N HIS A 105 -2.28 -3.44 -0.27
CA HIS A 105 -1.63 -2.40 -1.02
C HIS A 105 -1.66 -2.70 -2.51
N TYR A 106 -1.96 -1.68 -3.27
CA TYR A 106 -1.97 -1.71 -4.74
C TYR A 106 -0.97 -0.70 -5.27
N ALA A 107 -0.43 -0.97 -6.45
CA ALA A 107 0.46 -0.08 -7.17
C ALA A 107 0.22 -0.19 -8.68
N LEU A 108 0.68 0.82 -9.43
CA LEU A 108 0.65 0.79 -10.87
C LEU A 108 1.85 0.01 -11.41
N LEU A 109 1.57 -0.93 -12.32
CA LEU A 109 2.57 -1.63 -13.10
C LEU A 109 2.07 -1.73 -14.55
N ASN A 110 2.83 -1.20 -15.52
CA ASN A 110 2.44 -1.16 -16.92
C ASN A 110 1.02 -0.58 -17.14
N ASN A 111 0.70 0.52 -16.47
CA ASN A 111 -0.59 1.22 -16.49
C ASN A 111 -1.78 0.37 -15.97
N LYS A 112 -1.52 -0.69 -15.24
CA LYS A 112 -2.55 -1.49 -14.55
C LYS A 112 -2.35 -1.42 -13.06
N THR A 113 -3.44 -1.19 -12.33
CA THR A 113 -3.45 -1.33 -10.87
C THR A 113 -3.39 -2.81 -10.52
N ILE A 114 -2.35 -3.21 -9.82
CA ILE A 114 -2.14 -4.58 -9.38
C ILE A 114 -1.95 -4.63 -7.87
N ARG A 115 -2.24 -5.78 -7.28
CA ARG A 115 -1.94 -6.02 -5.87
C ARG A 115 -0.43 -6.04 -5.68
N ASN A 116 0.07 -5.21 -4.77
CA ASN A 116 1.45 -5.24 -4.36
C ASN A 116 1.66 -6.28 -3.25
N TYR A 117 0.91 -6.18 -2.15
CA TYR A 117 0.89 -7.17 -1.07
C TYR A 117 -0.33 -6.98 -0.16
N SER A 118 -0.60 -7.98 0.67
CA SER A 118 -1.65 -7.93 1.70
C SER A 118 -1.05 -8.24 3.06
N ILE A 119 -1.60 -7.67 4.11
CA ILE A 119 -1.13 -7.86 5.49
C ILE A 119 -2.29 -8.09 6.46
N CYS A 120 -2.02 -8.84 7.53
CA CYS A 120 -2.78 -8.78 8.77
C CYS A 120 -1.94 -8.01 9.79
N PHE A 121 -2.35 -6.82 10.12
CA PHE A 121 -1.64 -5.94 11.04
C PHE A 121 -2.27 -6.01 12.44
N ASP A 122 -1.45 -6.28 13.46
CA ASP A 122 -1.87 -6.24 14.86
C ASP A 122 -1.56 -4.86 15.46
N LYS A 123 -2.63 -4.10 15.77
CA LYS A 123 -2.54 -2.77 16.36
C LYS A 123 -1.85 -2.74 17.72
N THR A 124 -1.93 -3.85 18.49
CA THR A 124 -1.31 -3.95 19.82
C THR A 124 0.19 -4.26 19.74
N LYS A 125 0.59 -5.06 18.75
CA LYS A 125 1.99 -5.40 18.49
C LYS A 125 2.70 -4.35 17.64
N LYS A 126 1.92 -3.45 16.99
CA LYS A 126 2.41 -2.44 16.05
C LYS A 126 3.21 -3.05 14.89
N ALA A 127 2.82 -4.23 14.44
CA ALA A 127 3.49 -4.99 13.40
C ALA A 127 2.52 -5.92 12.68
N ALA A 128 2.84 -6.31 11.45
CA ALA A 128 2.08 -7.33 10.76
C ALA A 128 2.37 -8.71 11.33
N LEU A 129 1.31 -9.49 11.56
CA LEU A 129 1.40 -10.91 11.89
C LEU A 129 1.86 -11.71 10.68
N TRP A 130 1.44 -11.28 9.50
CA TRP A 130 1.89 -11.83 8.24
C TRP A 130 1.78 -10.79 7.11
N VAL A 131 2.62 -10.98 6.10
CA VAL A 131 2.61 -10.28 4.82
C VAL A 131 2.56 -11.32 3.71
N ALA A 132 1.55 -11.25 2.85
CA ALA A 132 1.29 -12.17 1.75
C ALA A 132 1.47 -11.45 0.42
N TYR A 133 2.25 -12.03 -0.49
CA TYR A 133 2.61 -11.34 -1.73
C TYR A 133 2.97 -12.29 -2.87
N PRO A 134 2.65 -11.91 -4.12
CA PRO A 134 3.10 -12.63 -5.31
C PRO A 134 4.54 -12.26 -5.67
N ILE A 135 5.31 -13.21 -6.18
CA ILE A 135 6.57 -12.98 -6.88
C ILE A 135 6.40 -13.42 -8.34
N HIS A 136 6.67 -12.51 -9.25
CA HIS A 136 6.66 -12.71 -10.69
C HIS A 136 7.71 -11.80 -11.33
N ASN A 137 8.20 -12.12 -12.50
CA ASN A 137 9.23 -11.33 -13.18
C ASN A 137 8.88 -9.84 -13.31
N ALA A 138 7.59 -9.52 -13.50
CA ALA A 138 7.15 -8.13 -13.61
C ALA A 138 7.29 -7.33 -12.29
N TYR A 139 7.27 -7.99 -11.13
CA TYR A 139 7.53 -7.36 -9.83
C TYR A 139 9.02 -7.22 -9.55
N LEU A 140 9.84 -8.17 -10.04
CA LEU A 140 11.26 -8.24 -9.77
C LEU A 140 12.10 -7.34 -10.67
N LYS A 141 11.62 -7.05 -11.88
CA LYS A 141 12.39 -6.35 -12.92
C LYS A 141 11.53 -5.28 -13.57
N GLY A 142 11.99 -4.05 -13.52
CA GLY A 142 11.32 -2.90 -14.13
C GLY A 142 12.18 -1.66 -14.03
N SER A 143 11.55 -0.51 -13.91
CA SER A 143 12.20 0.80 -13.76
C SER A 143 12.43 1.19 -12.31
N GLY A 144 11.95 0.37 -11.34
CA GLY A 144 12.05 0.67 -9.92
C GLY A 144 13.44 0.37 -9.36
N GLU A 145 13.85 1.18 -8.39
CA GLU A 145 15.08 1.02 -7.62
C GLU A 145 14.74 0.92 -6.12
N ARG A 146 15.74 0.59 -5.30
CA ARG A 146 15.59 0.65 -3.86
C ARG A 146 15.43 2.11 -3.42
N THR A 147 14.27 2.46 -2.90
CA THR A 147 13.90 3.86 -2.62
C THR A 147 14.30 4.34 -1.23
N ASP A 148 14.44 3.43 -0.26
CA ASP A 148 14.63 3.75 1.17
C ASP A 148 13.64 4.79 1.72
N ARG A 149 12.40 4.83 1.16
CA ARG A 149 11.35 5.80 1.52
C ARG A 149 10.59 5.36 2.77
N TRP A 150 11.30 5.35 3.89
CA TRP A 150 10.74 4.98 5.20
C TRP A 150 9.59 5.89 5.58
N ALA A 151 8.38 5.34 5.72
CA ALA A 151 7.18 6.09 6.00
C ALA A 151 6.16 5.28 6.82
N PHE A 152 5.28 5.98 7.52
CA PHE A 152 4.07 5.34 8.05
C PHE A 152 3.19 4.86 6.89
N ASP A 153 2.57 3.70 7.08
CA ASP A 153 1.55 3.19 6.16
C ASP A 153 0.34 4.13 6.16
N PRO A 154 -0.04 4.70 5.02
CA PRO A 154 -1.12 5.69 4.99
C PRO A 154 -2.51 5.11 5.28
N ILE A 155 -2.68 3.77 5.21
CA ILE A 155 -3.96 3.09 5.44
C ILE A 155 -4.17 2.78 6.92
N ILE A 156 -3.09 2.65 7.68
CA ILE A 156 -3.14 2.33 9.12
C ILE A 156 -2.92 3.62 9.93
N PRO A 157 -3.76 3.94 10.91
CA PRO A 157 -3.53 5.12 11.75
C PRO A 157 -2.13 5.09 12.36
N GLN A 158 -1.41 6.20 12.28
CA GLN A 158 -0.02 6.33 12.73
C GLN A 158 0.18 5.91 14.19
N SER A 159 -0.81 6.16 15.05
CA SER A 159 -0.77 5.79 16.48
C SER A 159 -0.60 4.29 16.73
N TYR A 160 -1.01 3.46 15.78
CA TYR A 160 -0.86 2.01 15.84
C TYR A 160 0.46 1.51 15.24
N GLN A 161 1.25 2.35 14.62
CA GLN A 161 2.50 1.95 13.98
C GLN A 161 3.71 2.21 14.87
N ALA A 162 4.77 1.43 14.69
CA ALA A 162 6.03 1.70 15.35
C ALA A 162 6.69 2.95 14.74
N ASP A 163 7.19 3.86 15.57
CA ASP A 163 7.88 5.07 15.10
C ASP A 163 9.35 4.77 14.79
N CYS A 164 9.55 4.14 13.65
CA CYS A 164 10.87 3.77 13.14
C CYS A 164 11.20 4.40 11.77
N THR A 165 10.53 5.49 11.40
CA THR A 165 10.72 6.15 10.10
C THR A 165 12.10 6.78 9.97
N LEU A 166 12.59 7.44 11.01
CA LEU A 166 13.89 8.13 11.02
C LEU A 166 15.03 7.25 11.54
N ARG A 167 14.74 6.21 12.29
CA ARG A 167 15.73 5.32 12.91
C ARG A 167 15.17 3.92 13.08
N SER A 168 16.04 2.93 13.29
CA SER A 168 15.64 1.56 13.62
C SER A 168 15.04 1.46 15.03
N TYR A 169 14.57 0.26 15.40
CA TYR A 169 13.99 -0.06 16.72
C TYR A 169 14.97 0.18 17.89
N GLY A 170 16.26 0.32 17.61
CA GLY A 170 17.31 0.54 18.59
C GLY A 170 17.96 -0.76 19.08
N GLY A 171 19.04 -0.64 19.83
CA GLY A 171 19.83 -1.79 20.28
C GLY A 171 20.38 -2.60 19.09
N SER A 172 20.21 -3.91 19.15
CA SER A 172 20.65 -4.84 18.09
C SER A 172 19.55 -5.19 17.09
N TYR A 173 18.52 -4.35 16.95
CA TYR A 173 17.39 -4.63 16.07
C TYR A 173 17.37 -3.71 14.86
N ASP A 174 17.28 -4.31 13.68
CA ASP A 174 17.04 -3.65 12.40
C ASP A 174 15.54 -3.51 12.12
N ARG A 175 15.19 -2.64 11.18
CA ARG A 175 13.89 -2.65 10.50
C ARG A 175 13.88 -3.79 9.51
N GLY A 176 13.47 -4.98 9.96
CA GLY A 176 13.38 -6.17 9.13
C GLY A 176 12.16 -6.14 8.23
N HIS A 177 12.38 -6.25 6.93
CA HIS A 177 11.31 -6.37 5.94
C HIS A 177 10.65 -7.74 6.04
N GLN A 178 9.32 -7.80 6.05
CA GLN A 178 8.58 -9.05 5.82
C GLN A 178 8.42 -9.32 4.31
N LEU A 179 8.08 -8.29 3.52
CA LEU A 179 8.21 -8.29 2.07
C LEU A 179 9.52 -7.59 1.69
N PRO A 180 10.51 -8.27 1.12
CA PRO A 180 11.79 -7.67 0.76
C PRO A 180 11.65 -6.56 -0.30
N SER A 181 12.40 -5.47 -0.16
CA SER A 181 12.38 -4.40 -1.17
C SER A 181 12.88 -4.88 -2.53
N ALA A 182 13.83 -5.83 -2.56
CA ALA A 182 14.34 -6.42 -3.79
C ALA A 182 13.32 -7.25 -4.57
N ASP A 183 12.17 -7.58 -3.96
CA ASP A 183 11.06 -8.29 -4.62
C ASP A 183 10.06 -7.31 -5.27
N ARG A 184 10.32 -6.00 -5.21
CA ARG A 184 9.46 -4.91 -5.71
C ARG A 184 10.25 -3.87 -6.51
N LEU A 185 10.89 -4.32 -7.58
CA LEU A 185 11.63 -3.44 -8.51
C LEU A 185 10.88 -3.17 -9.82
N GLY A 186 9.58 -3.51 -9.87
CA GLY A 186 8.72 -3.20 -11.02
C GLY A 186 8.57 -1.69 -11.24
N THR A 187 8.31 -0.95 -10.18
CA THR A 187 8.28 0.53 -10.15
C THR A 187 8.76 1.07 -8.80
N ASP A 188 9.16 2.34 -8.76
CA ASP A 188 9.53 3.02 -7.51
C ASP A 188 8.38 3.07 -6.50
N GLU A 189 7.14 3.20 -6.96
CA GLU A 189 5.97 3.18 -6.09
C GLU A 189 5.81 1.83 -5.39
N MET A 190 5.94 0.73 -6.14
CA MET A 190 5.90 -0.61 -5.56
C MET A 190 7.00 -0.81 -4.51
N ASN A 191 8.20 -0.34 -4.82
CA ASN A 191 9.33 -0.42 -3.91
C ASN A 191 9.12 0.46 -2.67
N ALA A 192 8.66 1.70 -2.84
CA ALA A 192 8.41 2.62 -1.73
C ALA A 192 7.43 2.05 -0.70
N GLN A 193 6.39 1.33 -1.14
CA GLN A 193 5.43 0.69 -0.25
C GLN A 193 6.06 -0.41 0.63
N THR A 194 7.18 -1.02 0.20
CA THR A 194 7.88 -1.99 1.05
C THR A 194 8.54 -1.36 2.27
N PHE A 195 8.75 -0.05 2.27
CA PHE A 195 9.32 0.73 3.38
C PHE A 195 8.29 1.28 4.36
N TYR A 196 7.01 0.90 4.22
CA TYR A 196 6.01 1.23 5.22
C TYR A 196 6.26 0.52 6.55
N MET A 197 6.01 1.23 7.65
CA MET A 197 6.19 0.67 9.00
C MET A 197 5.34 -0.57 9.25
N SER A 198 4.24 -0.73 8.53
CA SER A 198 3.40 -1.93 8.57
C SER A 198 4.07 -3.19 8.01
N ASN A 199 5.09 -3.05 7.16
CA ASN A 199 5.89 -4.15 6.61
C ASN A 199 7.14 -4.44 7.46
N MET A 200 7.39 -3.66 8.52
CA MET A 200 8.59 -3.77 9.35
C MET A 200 8.35 -4.59 10.60
N THR A 201 9.32 -5.42 10.95
CA THR A 201 9.41 -6.09 12.25
C THR A 201 10.78 -5.86 12.88
N PRO A 202 10.88 -5.82 14.22
CA PRO A 202 12.19 -5.82 14.86
C PRO A 202 12.89 -7.16 14.60
N GLN A 203 13.93 -7.16 13.82
CA GLN A 203 14.78 -8.33 13.59
C GLN A 203 16.17 -8.10 14.17
N LEU A 204 16.72 -9.10 14.87
CA LEU A 204 18.12 -9.04 15.26
C LEU A 204 18.97 -8.77 14.02
N ASN A 205 19.86 -7.75 14.09
CA ASN A 205 20.66 -7.31 12.94
C ASN A 205 21.47 -8.47 12.32
N ARG A 206 22.03 -9.36 13.15
CA ARG A 206 22.75 -10.54 12.68
C ARG A 206 21.84 -11.52 11.91
N LEU A 207 20.57 -11.67 12.33
CA LEU A 207 19.59 -12.46 11.59
C LEU A 207 19.23 -11.78 10.27
N ASN A 208 18.84 -10.49 10.35
CA ASN A 208 18.38 -9.69 9.21
C ASN A 208 19.43 -9.60 8.09
N GLN A 209 20.67 -9.31 8.46
CA GLN A 209 21.75 -9.03 7.50
C GLN A 209 22.45 -10.29 6.95
N ASP A 210 22.26 -11.47 7.56
CA ASP A 210 22.90 -12.71 7.12
C ASP A 210 21.86 -13.76 6.68
N MET A 211 21.31 -14.53 7.61
CA MET A 211 20.47 -15.69 7.28
C MET A 211 19.18 -15.30 6.58
N TRP A 212 18.51 -14.22 7.05
CA TRP A 212 17.28 -13.73 6.45
C TRP A 212 17.52 -13.23 5.03
N ALA A 213 18.53 -12.40 4.81
CA ALA A 213 18.91 -11.90 3.48
C ALA A 213 19.27 -13.04 2.50
N LYS A 214 19.92 -14.11 2.98
CA LYS A 214 20.19 -15.31 2.18
C LYS A 214 18.93 -16.07 1.84
N LEU A 215 17.98 -16.19 2.78
CA LEU A 215 16.69 -16.82 2.56
C LEU A 215 15.87 -16.05 1.50
N GLU A 216 15.75 -14.74 1.62
CA GLU A 216 15.11 -13.87 0.64
C GLU A 216 15.70 -14.09 -0.76
N THR A 217 17.02 -14.09 -0.86
CA THR A 217 17.73 -14.32 -2.13
C THR A 217 17.41 -15.70 -2.70
N LYS A 218 17.34 -16.72 -1.85
CA LYS A 218 17.01 -18.08 -2.28
C LYS A 218 15.56 -18.20 -2.74
N VAL A 219 14.63 -17.58 -2.02
CA VAL A 219 13.20 -17.55 -2.43
C VAL A 219 13.06 -16.87 -3.79
N ARG A 220 13.68 -15.71 -3.97
CA ARG A 220 13.66 -14.96 -5.23
C ARG A 220 14.29 -15.74 -6.40
N ALA A 221 15.36 -16.49 -6.13
CA ALA A 221 16.01 -17.32 -7.15
C ALA A 221 15.16 -18.50 -7.61
N ASN A 222 14.16 -18.93 -6.82
CA ASN A 222 13.19 -19.96 -7.20
C ASN A 222 11.94 -19.38 -7.90
N ASN A 223 12.01 -18.15 -8.37
CA ASN A 223 10.99 -17.58 -9.22
C ASN A 223 10.77 -18.47 -10.45
N CYS A 224 9.52 -18.71 -10.79
CA CYS A 224 9.10 -19.55 -11.91
C CYS A 224 8.55 -18.69 -13.07
N SER A 225 8.19 -19.34 -14.17
CA SER A 225 7.57 -18.68 -15.33
C SER A 225 6.15 -18.17 -15.07
N ASP A 226 5.53 -18.64 -13.99
CA ASP A 226 4.24 -18.20 -13.51
C ASP A 226 4.43 -17.32 -12.24
N THR A 227 3.56 -17.43 -11.25
CA THR A 227 3.62 -16.67 -10.02
C THR A 227 3.96 -17.58 -8.83
N LEU A 228 5.02 -17.22 -8.12
CA LEU A 228 5.32 -17.79 -6.80
C LEU A 228 4.58 -16.98 -5.74
N TYR A 229 3.80 -17.63 -4.92
CA TYR A 229 3.08 -17.00 -3.81
C TYR A 229 3.84 -17.21 -2.50
N VAL A 230 4.04 -16.13 -1.76
CA VAL A 230 4.84 -16.11 -0.53
C VAL A 230 4.04 -15.51 0.61
N VAL A 231 4.15 -16.13 1.78
CA VAL A 231 3.70 -15.55 3.04
C VAL A 231 4.87 -15.51 4.00
N THR A 232 5.16 -14.34 4.52
CA THR A 232 6.11 -14.14 5.61
C THR A 232 5.34 -13.83 6.88
N GLY A 233 5.65 -14.51 7.97
CA GLY A 233 4.97 -14.31 9.25
C GLY A 233 5.94 -13.97 10.37
N ALA A 234 5.46 -13.16 11.33
CA ALA A 234 6.15 -12.89 12.59
C ALA A 234 5.38 -13.51 13.77
N TYR A 235 6.08 -14.29 14.58
CA TYR A 235 5.54 -14.83 15.81
C TYR A 235 5.93 -13.96 16.99
N PHE A 236 4.94 -13.57 17.76
CA PHE A 236 5.11 -12.80 18.99
C PHE A 236 4.69 -13.70 20.15
N GLY A 237 5.67 -14.21 20.88
CA GLY A 237 5.47 -15.04 22.09
C GLY A 237 4.85 -14.28 23.26
#